data_cb6f4b35c87cbb4de5cd1b530c374f2d
#
_entry.id   cb6f4b35c87cbb4de5cd1b530c374f2d
#
_cell.length_a   1.000
_cell.length_b   1.000
_cell.length_c   1.000
_cell.angle_alpha   90.00
_cell.angle_beta   90.00
_cell.angle_gamma   90.00
#
_symmetry.space_group_name_H-M   'P 1'
#
loop_
_entity.id
_entity.type
_entity.pdbx_description
1 polymer ?
#
loop_
_entity_poly.entity_id
_entity_poly.type
_entity_poly.pdbx_seq_one_letter_code
_entity_poly.pdbx_strand_id
1 'polypeptide(L)'
;MNAADHPELPLSAAATERQRLALRFGWLALAVVVSALLSLYVGRGDLADAALGARFMSLRAHRSAVAFLAGAALSASGVIMQGLFRNPLASPSILGTTAGAQLGGELMLVVLYVVLGNLAPAGLSAEMFTPIGCVLGSLLSLIVVLLLTPLRASPVSLLLTGFLFSSLFASLSALLKSLVQESWQLTRVLNTLSLGSVSGAGPRQLALAAVLVLGALLPAWLWWRELDVLMSGEEE
;
A
#
# COMPACT_ATOMS: atom_id res chain seq x y z
N MET A 1 -37.75 -6.17 31.95
CA MET A 1 -37.79 -5.86 30.48
C MET A 1 -37.03 -6.99 29.82
N ASN A 2 -37.71 -7.87 29.07
CA ASN A 2 -37.23 -9.18 28.67
C ASN A 2 -36.08 -9.14 27.68
N ALA A 3 -34.96 -9.79 28.05
CA ALA A 3 -33.76 -10.00 27.22
C ALA A 3 -33.89 -11.22 26.26
N ALA A 4 -35.04 -11.39 25.63
CA ALA A 4 -35.32 -12.59 24.83
C ALA A 4 -36.10 -12.26 23.54
N ASP A 5 -35.63 -11.31 22.75
CA ASP A 5 -36.22 -11.09 21.42
C ASP A 5 -35.14 -10.63 20.42
N HIS A 6 -34.06 -11.41 20.32
CA HIS A 6 -33.26 -11.40 19.10
C HIS A 6 -33.85 -12.48 18.19
N PRO A 7 -34.49 -12.10 17.06
CA PRO A 7 -34.98 -13.10 16.12
C PRO A 7 -33.76 -13.86 15.57
N GLU A 8 -33.63 -15.11 16.06
CA GLU A 8 -32.67 -16.04 15.47
C GLU A 8 -33.04 -16.19 13.99
N LEU A 9 -32.15 -15.77 13.12
CA LEU A 9 -32.30 -15.93 11.67
C LEU A 9 -32.51 -17.43 11.39
N PRO A 10 -33.57 -17.83 10.67
CA PRO A 10 -33.83 -19.21 10.37
C PRO A 10 -32.61 -19.84 9.68
N LEU A 11 -32.22 -21.06 10.10
CA LEU A 11 -31.03 -21.78 9.61
C LEU A 11 -30.93 -21.81 8.07
N SER A 12 -32.08 -21.79 7.38
CA SER A 12 -32.16 -21.70 5.93
C SER A 12 -31.67 -20.34 5.38
N ALA A 13 -31.90 -19.25 6.07
CA ALA A 13 -31.44 -17.91 5.66
C ALA A 13 -29.92 -17.77 5.82
N ALA A 14 -29.38 -18.28 6.94
CA ALA A 14 -27.93 -18.31 7.18
C ALA A 14 -27.17 -19.19 6.16
N ALA A 15 -27.74 -20.31 5.74
CA ALA A 15 -27.17 -21.17 4.71
C ALA A 15 -27.16 -20.47 3.34
N THR A 16 -28.24 -19.76 3.01
CA THR A 16 -28.35 -18.99 1.76
C THR A 16 -27.35 -17.83 1.71
N GLU A 17 -27.14 -17.17 2.83
CA GLU A 17 -26.19 -16.07 2.95
C GLU A 17 -24.73 -16.57 2.81
N ARG A 18 -24.39 -17.67 3.44
CA ARG A 18 -23.07 -18.32 3.26
C ARG A 18 -22.82 -18.73 1.81
N GLN A 19 -23.81 -19.27 1.11
CA GLN A 19 -23.68 -19.60 -0.31
C GLN A 19 -23.46 -18.35 -1.18
N ARG A 20 -24.19 -17.27 -0.93
CA ARG A 20 -24.00 -15.99 -1.65
C ARG A 20 -22.61 -15.41 -1.40
N LEU A 21 -22.11 -15.48 -0.17
CA LEU A 21 -20.74 -15.04 0.16
C LEU A 21 -19.71 -15.92 -0.55
N ALA A 22 -19.85 -17.24 -0.51
CA ALA A 22 -18.93 -18.16 -1.21
C ALA A 22 -18.89 -17.90 -2.71
N LEU A 23 -20.04 -17.64 -3.35
CA LEU A 23 -20.11 -17.29 -4.76
C LEU A 23 -19.41 -15.94 -5.05
N ARG A 24 -19.61 -14.91 -4.22
CA ARG A 24 -18.92 -13.62 -4.38
C ARG A 24 -17.41 -13.77 -4.26
N PHE A 25 -16.93 -14.50 -3.26
CA PHE A 25 -15.50 -14.79 -3.14
C PHE A 25 -14.98 -15.62 -4.31
N GLY A 26 -15.75 -16.58 -4.81
CA GLY A 26 -15.42 -17.34 -6.01
C GLY A 26 -15.25 -16.47 -7.25
N TRP A 27 -16.15 -15.52 -7.50
CA TRP A 27 -16.03 -14.56 -8.60
C TRP A 27 -14.84 -13.62 -8.45
N LEU A 28 -14.55 -13.15 -7.23
CA LEU A 28 -13.38 -12.33 -6.96
C LEU A 28 -12.08 -13.12 -7.18
N ALA A 29 -12.00 -14.35 -6.68
CA ALA A 29 -10.84 -15.21 -6.90
C ALA A 29 -10.63 -15.49 -8.40
N LEU A 30 -11.71 -15.79 -9.14
CA LEU A 30 -11.66 -15.97 -10.58
C LEU A 30 -11.14 -14.72 -11.29
N ALA A 31 -11.65 -13.54 -10.92
CA ALA A 31 -11.21 -12.27 -11.50
C ALA A 31 -9.71 -12.01 -11.25
N VAL A 32 -9.21 -12.32 -10.05
CA VAL A 32 -7.77 -12.24 -9.72
C VAL A 32 -6.95 -13.20 -10.57
N VAL A 33 -7.37 -14.46 -10.70
CA VAL A 33 -6.66 -15.45 -11.53
C VAL A 33 -6.67 -15.04 -13.00
N VAL A 34 -7.81 -14.63 -13.53
CA VAL A 34 -7.93 -14.20 -14.94
C VAL A 34 -7.05 -12.96 -15.20
N SER A 35 -7.07 -11.95 -14.30
CA SER A 35 -6.23 -10.76 -14.46
C SER A 35 -4.73 -11.09 -14.35
N ALA A 36 -4.34 -12.02 -13.48
CA ALA A 36 -2.97 -12.49 -13.38
C ALA A 36 -2.52 -13.19 -14.67
N LEU A 37 -3.35 -14.09 -15.21
CA LEU A 37 -3.06 -14.77 -16.47
C LEU A 37 -2.97 -13.76 -17.64
N LEU A 38 -3.94 -12.85 -17.74
CA LEU A 38 -3.92 -11.82 -18.78
C LEU A 38 -2.66 -10.96 -18.68
N SER A 39 -2.20 -10.59 -17.49
CA SER A 39 -0.99 -9.77 -17.31
C SER A 39 0.29 -10.48 -17.77
N LEU A 40 0.31 -11.82 -17.77
CA LEU A 40 1.45 -12.60 -18.26
C LEU A 40 1.47 -12.65 -19.78
N TYR A 41 0.29 -12.76 -20.43
CA TYR A 41 0.19 -12.93 -21.89
C TYR A 41 0.06 -11.60 -22.63
N VAL A 42 -0.61 -10.61 -22.06
CA VAL A 42 -0.81 -9.29 -22.71
C VAL A 42 0.37 -8.37 -22.38
N GLY A 43 1.10 -7.94 -23.41
CA GLY A 43 2.21 -7.00 -23.27
C GLY A 43 3.06 -6.90 -24.52
N ARG A 44 3.91 -5.84 -24.56
CA ARG A 44 4.87 -5.63 -25.63
C ARG A 44 6.07 -6.57 -25.45
N GLY A 45 6.50 -7.21 -26.51
CA GLY A 45 7.65 -8.12 -26.57
C GLY A 45 7.28 -9.40 -27.30
N ASP A 46 8.19 -9.86 -28.14
CA ASP A 46 8.02 -11.11 -28.89
C ASP A 46 8.28 -12.30 -27.97
N LEU A 47 7.24 -13.08 -27.71
CA LEU A 47 7.33 -14.31 -26.91
C LEU A 47 7.72 -15.51 -27.78
N ALA A 48 7.75 -15.35 -29.11
CA ALA A 48 8.11 -16.42 -30.03
C ALA A 48 9.62 -16.69 -30.06
N ASP A 49 10.45 -15.69 -29.71
CA ASP A 49 11.89 -15.88 -29.51
C ASP A 49 12.17 -16.59 -28.19
N ALA A 50 12.73 -17.80 -28.25
CA ALA A 50 12.97 -18.66 -27.10
C ALA A 50 13.92 -18.03 -26.06
N ALA A 51 14.89 -17.23 -26.48
CA ALA A 51 15.85 -16.57 -25.56
C ALA A 51 15.27 -15.33 -24.91
N LEU A 52 14.54 -14.50 -25.65
CA LEU A 52 13.93 -13.26 -25.17
C LEU A 52 12.60 -13.51 -24.48
N GLY A 53 11.82 -14.48 -24.96
CA GLY A 53 10.51 -14.81 -24.40
C GLY A 53 10.56 -15.21 -22.93
N ALA A 54 11.54 -16.05 -22.54
CA ALA A 54 11.73 -16.43 -21.15
C ALA A 54 12.06 -15.23 -20.25
N ARG A 55 12.87 -14.28 -20.72
CA ARG A 55 13.19 -13.04 -19.98
C ARG A 55 11.97 -12.12 -19.85
N PHE A 56 11.21 -11.94 -20.92
CA PHE A 56 9.97 -11.15 -20.87
C PHE A 56 8.93 -11.77 -19.92
N MET A 57 8.79 -13.10 -19.95
CA MET A 57 7.88 -13.80 -19.04
C MET A 57 8.30 -13.62 -17.58
N SER A 58 9.59 -13.77 -17.27
CA SER A 58 10.13 -13.55 -15.93
C SER A 58 9.88 -12.11 -15.44
N LEU A 59 10.15 -11.10 -16.26
CA LEU A 59 9.89 -9.69 -15.93
C LEU A 59 8.38 -9.43 -15.68
N ARG A 60 7.51 -9.99 -16.51
CA ARG A 60 6.05 -9.87 -16.34
C ARG A 60 5.60 -10.52 -15.03
N ALA A 61 6.13 -11.74 -14.74
CA ALA A 61 5.81 -12.44 -13.49
C ALA A 61 6.21 -11.64 -12.25
N HIS A 62 7.41 -11.04 -12.22
CA HIS A 62 7.84 -10.18 -11.09
C HIS A 62 6.95 -8.95 -10.93
N ARG A 63 6.61 -8.26 -12.04
CA ARG A 63 5.73 -7.09 -12.02
C ARG A 63 4.33 -7.43 -11.51
N SER A 64 3.76 -8.53 -11.99
CA SER A 64 2.44 -9.00 -11.55
C SER A 64 2.45 -9.40 -10.08
N ALA A 65 3.51 -10.07 -9.61
CA ALA A 65 3.66 -10.45 -8.21
C ALA A 65 3.79 -9.22 -7.30
N VAL A 66 4.57 -8.20 -7.67
CA VAL A 66 4.68 -6.95 -6.90
C VAL A 66 3.35 -6.21 -6.88
N ALA A 67 2.64 -6.12 -8.02
CA ALA A 67 1.33 -5.50 -8.09
C ALA A 67 0.30 -6.23 -7.21
N PHE A 68 0.32 -7.56 -7.20
CA PHE A 68 -0.52 -8.38 -6.32
C PHE A 68 -0.23 -8.12 -4.83
N LEU A 69 1.04 -8.12 -4.43
CA LEU A 69 1.44 -7.81 -3.05
C LEU A 69 1.02 -6.40 -2.63
N ALA A 70 1.20 -5.41 -3.50
CA ALA A 70 0.77 -4.04 -3.24
C ALA A 70 -0.76 -3.96 -3.06
N GLY A 71 -1.53 -4.63 -3.92
CA GLY A 71 -2.99 -4.70 -3.80
C GLY A 71 -3.44 -5.40 -2.52
N ALA A 72 -2.78 -6.50 -2.12
CA ALA A 72 -3.05 -7.22 -0.88
C ALA A 72 -2.78 -6.33 0.36
N ALA A 73 -1.65 -5.61 0.38
CA ALA A 73 -1.31 -4.68 1.45
C ALA A 73 -2.32 -3.53 1.56
N LEU A 74 -2.71 -2.92 0.43
CA LEU A 74 -3.73 -1.88 0.36
C LEU A 74 -5.08 -2.37 0.86
N SER A 75 -5.49 -3.56 0.46
CA SER A 75 -6.76 -4.16 0.89
C SER A 75 -6.77 -4.42 2.39
N ALA A 76 -5.71 -5.01 2.94
CA ALA A 76 -5.61 -5.30 4.37
C ALA A 76 -5.59 -4.00 5.20
N SER A 77 -4.78 -3.01 4.81
CA SER A 77 -4.76 -1.72 5.50
C SER A 77 -6.09 -0.98 5.38
N GLY A 78 -6.79 -1.10 4.25
CA GLY A 78 -8.12 -0.55 4.05
C GLY A 78 -9.15 -1.14 5.03
N VAL A 79 -9.18 -2.46 5.18
CA VAL A 79 -10.08 -3.14 6.12
C VAL A 79 -9.80 -2.69 7.56
N ILE A 80 -8.54 -2.65 7.98
CA ILE A 80 -8.15 -2.18 9.32
C ILE A 80 -8.63 -0.74 9.56
N MET A 81 -8.41 0.15 8.59
CA MET A 81 -8.82 1.55 8.70
C MET A 81 -10.33 1.72 8.75
N GLN A 82 -11.06 1.01 7.89
CA GLN A 82 -12.53 1.04 7.88
C GLN A 82 -13.12 0.55 9.20
N GLY A 83 -12.54 -0.51 9.77
CA GLY A 83 -12.94 -1.02 11.08
C GLY A 83 -12.61 -0.04 12.21
N LEU A 84 -11.37 0.43 12.29
CA LEU A 84 -10.92 1.35 13.34
C LEU A 84 -11.76 2.64 13.39
N PHE A 85 -12.10 3.20 12.22
CA PHE A 85 -12.93 4.40 12.14
C PHE A 85 -14.43 4.12 12.06
N ARG A 86 -14.83 2.86 12.03
CA ARG A 86 -16.23 2.43 11.84
C ARG A 86 -16.89 3.16 10.65
N ASN A 87 -16.11 3.40 9.61
CA ASN A 87 -16.50 4.16 8.44
C ASN A 87 -16.01 3.45 7.18
N PRO A 88 -16.91 2.97 6.30
CA PRO A 88 -16.54 2.27 5.08
C PRO A 88 -15.81 3.16 4.06
N LEU A 89 -15.80 4.47 4.24
CA LEU A 89 -15.07 5.44 3.41
C LEU A 89 -13.68 5.73 3.94
N ALA A 90 -13.28 5.19 5.10
CA ALA A 90 -11.95 5.40 5.64
C ALA A 90 -10.89 4.72 4.76
N SER A 91 -9.80 5.44 4.52
CA SER A 91 -8.66 5.01 3.71
C SER A 91 -7.36 5.30 4.43
N PRO A 92 -6.33 4.44 4.31
CA PRO A 92 -5.00 4.68 4.90
C PRO A 92 -4.39 6.01 4.46
N SER A 93 -4.68 6.47 3.25
CA SER A 93 -4.16 7.72 2.70
C SER A 93 -4.63 8.97 3.46
N ILE A 94 -5.78 8.91 4.12
CA ILE A 94 -6.34 10.05 4.85
C ILE A 94 -5.49 10.45 6.07
N LEU A 95 -4.77 9.49 6.67
CA LEU A 95 -3.84 9.76 7.79
C LEU A 95 -2.52 10.42 7.37
N GLY A 96 -2.35 10.76 6.10
CA GLY A 96 -1.12 11.40 5.61
C GLY A 96 0.03 10.44 5.35
N THR A 97 -0.13 9.14 5.64
CA THR A 97 0.93 8.14 5.49
C THR A 97 1.41 8.00 4.04
N THR A 98 0.49 8.10 3.07
CA THR A 98 0.82 8.04 1.64
C THR A 98 1.65 9.25 1.20
N ALA A 99 1.24 10.46 1.60
CA ALA A 99 1.99 11.68 1.28
C ALA A 99 3.34 11.71 2.00
N GLY A 100 3.40 11.22 3.24
CA GLY A 100 4.64 11.03 3.97
C GLY A 100 5.58 10.02 3.31
N ALA A 101 5.05 8.89 2.83
CA ALA A 101 5.82 7.89 2.08
C ALA A 101 6.39 8.47 0.79
N GLN A 102 5.58 9.23 0.04
CA GLN A 102 6.02 9.89 -1.18
C GLN A 102 7.16 10.86 -0.90
N LEU A 103 6.99 11.79 0.04
CA LEU A 103 8.02 12.76 0.42
C LEU A 103 9.29 12.07 0.92
N GLY A 104 9.17 11.03 1.76
CA GLY A 104 10.31 10.28 2.26
C GLY A 104 11.09 9.55 1.16
N GLY A 105 10.40 8.95 0.20
CA GLY A 105 11.03 8.34 -0.97
C GLY A 105 11.71 9.36 -1.89
N GLU A 106 11.07 10.51 -2.11
CA GLU A 106 11.63 11.61 -2.90
C GLU A 106 12.87 12.22 -2.23
N LEU A 107 12.83 12.48 -0.93
CA LEU A 107 13.98 12.95 -0.15
C LEU A 107 15.14 11.96 -0.21
N MET A 108 14.87 10.66 -0.04
CA MET A 108 15.87 9.62 -0.14
C MET A 108 16.55 9.64 -1.53
N LEU A 109 15.79 9.76 -2.61
CA LEU A 109 16.34 9.85 -3.96
C LEU A 109 17.20 11.09 -4.14
N VAL A 110 16.73 12.25 -3.67
CA VAL A 110 17.49 13.51 -3.78
C VAL A 110 18.79 13.44 -2.98
N VAL A 111 18.73 12.95 -1.74
CA VAL A 111 19.91 12.77 -0.89
C VAL A 111 20.92 11.83 -1.55
N LEU A 112 20.48 10.68 -2.05
CA LEU A 112 21.35 9.75 -2.76
C LEU A 112 21.98 10.37 -4.01
N TYR A 113 21.20 11.14 -4.78
CA TYR A 113 21.69 11.82 -5.97
C TYR A 113 22.73 12.91 -5.64
N VAL A 114 22.45 13.74 -4.63
CA VAL A 114 23.31 14.86 -4.24
C VAL A 114 24.57 14.40 -3.50
N VAL A 115 24.42 13.45 -2.55
CA VAL A 115 25.53 13.01 -1.67
C VAL A 115 26.41 11.98 -2.35
N LEU A 116 25.81 10.99 -3.03
CA LEU A 116 26.56 9.92 -3.67
C LEU A 116 26.93 10.24 -5.12
N GLY A 117 26.19 11.13 -5.78
CA GLY A 117 26.45 11.55 -7.16
C GLY A 117 26.67 10.35 -8.08
N ASN A 118 27.72 10.45 -8.93
CA ASN A 118 28.17 9.34 -9.76
C ASN A 118 29.05 8.31 -9.02
N LEU A 119 29.23 8.50 -7.70
CA LEU A 119 30.05 7.64 -6.80
C LEU A 119 29.24 6.54 -6.14
N ALA A 120 27.95 6.33 -6.54
CA ALA A 120 27.19 5.19 -6.06
C ALA A 120 28.00 3.90 -6.29
N PRO A 121 28.40 3.15 -5.24
CA PRO A 121 29.15 1.92 -5.41
C PRO A 121 28.40 1.00 -6.36
N ALA A 122 29.11 0.36 -7.28
CA ALA A 122 28.53 -0.61 -8.20
C ALA A 122 27.81 -1.70 -7.38
N GLY A 123 26.47 -1.67 -7.37
CA GLY A 123 25.63 -2.59 -6.60
C GLY A 123 24.63 -1.97 -5.62
N LEU A 124 24.78 -0.69 -5.24
CA LEU A 124 23.82 0.07 -4.44
C LEU A 124 22.96 0.94 -5.36
N SER A 125 21.92 0.37 -5.91
CA SER A 125 20.99 1.11 -6.76
C SER A 125 20.02 1.94 -5.89
N ALA A 126 19.70 3.17 -6.33
CA ALA A 126 18.67 4.02 -5.71
C ALA A 126 17.33 3.27 -5.53
N GLU A 127 17.08 2.26 -6.37
CA GLU A 127 15.92 1.38 -6.31
C GLU A 127 15.79 0.57 -5.01
N MET A 128 16.89 0.32 -4.30
CA MET A 128 16.86 -0.39 -3.01
C MET A 128 16.60 0.54 -1.82
N PHE A 129 17.04 1.78 -1.90
CA PHE A 129 16.91 2.75 -0.80
C PHE A 129 15.60 3.52 -0.84
N THR A 130 15.03 3.74 -2.01
CA THR A 130 13.75 4.45 -2.16
C THR A 130 12.62 3.82 -1.33
N PRO A 131 12.40 2.49 -1.31
CA PRO A 131 11.38 1.87 -0.45
C PRO A 131 11.63 2.11 1.04
N ILE A 132 12.90 2.15 1.47
CA ILE A 132 13.26 2.46 2.86
C ILE A 132 12.86 3.90 3.18
N GLY A 133 13.17 4.85 2.29
CA GLY A 133 12.74 6.24 2.42
C GLY A 133 11.21 6.37 2.50
N CYS A 134 10.48 5.62 1.68
CA CYS A 134 9.01 5.59 1.73
C CYS A 134 8.48 5.06 3.08
N VAL A 135 9.05 3.97 3.60
CA VAL A 135 8.64 3.39 4.90
C VAL A 135 8.95 4.37 6.03
N LEU A 136 10.15 4.95 6.06
CA LEU A 136 10.53 5.94 7.08
C LEU A 136 9.66 7.19 7.01
N GLY A 137 9.37 7.69 5.81
CA GLY A 137 8.50 8.84 5.62
C GLY A 137 7.05 8.59 6.04
N SER A 138 6.52 7.40 5.76
CA SER A 138 5.17 7.02 6.21
C SER A 138 5.08 6.86 7.72
N LEU A 139 6.09 6.25 8.36
CA LEU A 139 6.15 6.10 9.81
C LEU A 139 6.29 7.47 10.51
N LEU A 140 7.17 8.32 10.00
CA LEU A 140 7.34 9.68 10.51
C LEU A 140 6.04 10.48 10.42
N SER A 141 5.37 10.40 9.27
CA SER A 141 4.06 11.03 9.07
C SER A 141 3.04 10.55 10.09
N LEU A 142 2.94 9.23 10.30
CA LEU A 142 2.01 8.65 11.27
C LEU A 142 2.34 9.11 12.69
N ILE A 143 3.61 9.07 13.09
CA ILE A 143 4.07 9.53 14.42
C ILE A 143 3.70 11.00 14.62
N VAL A 144 3.96 11.87 13.65
CA VAL A 144 3.64 13.30 13.74
C VAL A 144 2.13 13.51 13.92
N VAL A 145 1.30 12.82 13.12
CA VAL A 145 -0.15 12.92 13.25
C VAL A 145 -0.63 12.44 14.61
N LEU A 146 -0.10 11.33 15.12
CA LEU A 146 -0.48 10.80 16.44
C LEU A 146 -0.02 11.70 17.59
N LEU A 147 1.18 12.28 17.54
CA LEU A 147 1.69 13.19 18.56
C LEU A 147 0.92 14.51 18.63
N LEU A 148 0.44 15.01 17.50
CA LEU A 148 -0.31 16.25 17.41
C LEU A 148 -1.81 16.10 17.64
N THR A 149 -2.29 14.85 17.62
CA THR A 149 -3.70 14.56 17.91
C THR A 149 -3.86 14.24 19.40
N PRO A 150 -4.72 14.95 20.14
CA PRO A 150 -4.97 14.68 21.56
C PRO A 150 -5.45 13.24 21.78
N LEU A 151 -5.03 12.60 22.89
CA LEU A 151 -5.40 11.21 23.23
C LEU A 151 -6.93 10.96 23.30
N ARG A 152 -7.71 12.00 23.55
CA ARG A 152 -9.19 11.95 23.59
C ARG A 152 -9.84 12.58 22.36
N ALA A 153 -9.11 12.72 21.26
CA ALA A 153 -9.64 13.29 20.04
C ALA A 153 -10.68 12.34 19.41
N SER A 154 -11.70 12.92 18.82
CA SER A 154 -12.66 12.15 18.02
C SER A 154 -11.98 11.58 16.76
N PRO A 155 -12.48 10.47 16.20
CA PRO A 155 -12.01 9.95 14.93
C PRO A 155 -12.00 11.00 13.80
N VAL A 156 -12.96 11.92 13.80
CA VAL A 156 -13.05 13.02 12.84
C VAL A 156 -11.86 13.99 12.99
N SER A 157 -11.47 14.31 14.24
CA SER A 157 -10.31 15.17 14.50
C SER A 157 -9.02 14.54 13.99
N LEU A 158 -8.84 13.22 14.17
CA LEU A 158 -7.67 12.49 13.66
C LEU A 158 -7.63 12.51 12.12
N LEU A 159 -8.77 12.29 11.47
CA LEU A 159 -8.88 12.36 10.02
C LEU A 159 -8.56 13.77 9.47
N LEU A 160 -9.07 14.82 10.15
CA LEU A 160 -8.81 16.20 9.76
C LEU A 160 -7.31 16.56 9.91
N THR A 161 -6.71 16.17 11.02
CA THR A 161 -5.26 16.35 11.26
C THR A 161 -4.46 15.62 10.18
N GLY A 162 -4.78 14.37 9.87
CA GLY A 162 -4.14 13.60 8.81
C GLY A 162 -4.27 14.26 7.44
N PHE A 163 -5.43 14.80 7.10
CA PHE A 163 -5.65 15.54 5.86
C PHE A 163 -4.80 16.81 5.75
N LEU A 164 -4.70 17.59 6.83
CA LEU A 164 -3.84 18.78 6.89
C LEU A 164 -2.38 18.42 6.66
N PHE A 165 -1.89 17.35 7.32
CA PHE A 165 -0.52 16.88 7.13
C PHE A 165 -0.28 16.29 5.74
N SER A 166 -1.27 15.62 5.15
CA SER A 166 -1.19 15.17 3.76
C SER A 166 -0.95 16.35 2.80
N SER A 167 -1.68 17.44 2.99
CA SER A 167 -1.55 18.66 2.18
C SER A 167 -0.18 19.32 2.39
N LEU A 168 0.33 19.35 3.62
CA LEU A 168 1.65 19.87 3.94
C LEU A 168 2.75 19.04 3.27
N PHE A 169 2.71 17.72 3.40
CA PHE A 169 3.70 16.84 2.77
C PHE A 169 3.64 16.88 1.24
N ALA A 170 2.43 16.99 0.66
CA ALA A 170 2.29 17.18 -0.78
C ALA A 170 2.90 18.50 -1.26
N SER A 171 2.74 19.59 -0.49
CA SER A 171 3.35 20.89 -0.78
C SER A 171 4.87 20.83 -0.68
N LEU A 172 5.43 20.15 0.34
CA LEU A 172 6.87 19.93 0.48
C LEU A 172 7.43 19.08 -0.67
N SER A 173 6.69 18.05 -1.10
CA SER A 173 7.04 17.23 -2.28
C SER A 173 7.09 18.10 -3.55
N ALA A 174 6.10 18.97 -3.76
CA ALA A 174 6.09 19.90 -4.89
C ALA A 174 7.26 20.88 -4.85
N LEU A 175 7.57 21.43 -3.67
CA LEU A 175 8.72 22.30 -3.48
C LEU A 175 10.04 21.56 -3.79
N LEU A 176 10.21 20.34 -3.26
CA LEU A 176 11.40 19.53 -3.54
C LEU A 176 11.60 19.29 -5.03
N LYS A 177 10.55 18.97 -5.76
CA LYS A 177 10.60 18.79 -7.23
C LYS A 177 10.97 20.08 -7.94
N SER A 178 10.44 21.22 -7.48
CA SER A 178 10.79 22.54 -8.04
C SER A 178 12.28 22.86 -7.88
N LEU A 179 12.89 22.50 -6.74
CA LEU A 179 14.31 22.74 -6.48
C LEU A 179 15.25 21.90 -7.36
N VAL A 180 14.80 20.75 -7.84
CA VAL A 180 15.63 19.81 -8.62
C VAL A 180 15.27 19.77 -10.11
N GLN A 181 14.47 20.72 -10.60
CA GLN A 181 13.99 20.77 -11.99
C GLN A 181 15.11 20.83 -13.04
N GLU A 182 16.25 21.37 -12.72
CA GLU A 182 17.40 21.46 -13.64
C GLU A 182 17.93 20.08 -14.06
N SER A 183 17.76 19.06 -13.21
CA SER A 183 18.17 17.69 -13.50
C SER A 183 17.03 16.90 -14.14
N TRP A 184 17.03 16.77 -15.46
CA TRP A 184 16.04 15.99 -16.21
C TRP A 184 15.92 14.54 -15.72
N GLN A 185 17.07 13.90 -15.42
CA GLN A 185 17.09 12.51 -14.97
C GLN A 185 16.39 12.35 -13.63
N LEU A 186 16.72 13.21 -12.65
CA LEU A 186 16.15 13.17 -11.31
C LEU A 186 14.66 13.51 -11.34
N THR A 187 14.27 14.55 -12.07
CA THR A 187 12.86 14.94 -12.25
C THR A 187 12.02 13.81 -12.82
N ARG A 188 12.52 13.08 -13.80
CA ARG A 188 11.82 11.91 -14.37
C ARG A 188 11.63 10.81 -13.36
N VAL A 189 12.64 10.49 -12.55
CA VAL A 189 12.55 9.44 -11.51
C VAL A 189 11.57 9.85 -10.41
N LEU A 190 11.61 11.10 -9.94
CA LEU A 190 10.68 11.63 -8.94
C LEU A 190 9.23 11.60 -9.44
N ASN A 191 8.99 11.97 -10.69
CA ASN A 191 7.65 11.89 -11.28
C ASN A 191 7.16 10.42 -11.41
N THR A 192 8.06 9.51 -11.78
CA THR A 192 7.73 8.07 -11.84
C THR A 192 7.37 7.52 -10.45
N LEU A 193 8.09 7.94 -9.39
CA LEU A 193 7.77 7.58 -8.02
C LEU A 193 6.40 8.12 -7.59
N SER A 194 6.09 9.37 -7.93
CA SER A 194 4.81 10.02 -7.57
C SER A 194 3.59 9.38 -8.24
N LEU A 195 3.74 8.97 -9.49
CA LEU A 195 2.68 8.29 -10.25
C LEU A 195 2.55 6.82 -9.86
N GLY A 196 3.60 6.25 -9.24
CA GLY A 196 3.72 4.83 -8.99
C GLY A 196 4.05 4.05 -10.27
N SER A 197 4.99 3.12 -10.19
CA SER A 197 5.33 2.25 -11.32
C SER A 197 5.91 0.94 -10.84
N VAL A 198 5.44 -0.15 -11.45
CA VAL A 198 6.01 -1.50 -11.29
C VAL A 198 6.94 -1.87 -12.46
N SER A 199 7.25 -0.90 -13.36
CA SER A 199 8.03 -1.17 -14.57
C SER A 199 9.45 -1.64 -14.29
N GLY A 200 10.07 -1.17 -13.21
CA GLY A 200 11.39 -1.59 -12.73
C GLY A 200 11.39 -2.80 -11.80
N ALA A 201 10.22 -3.43 -11.57
CA ALA A 201 10.14 -4.54 -10.62
C ALA A 201 10.89 -5.78 -11.11
N GLY A 202 11.92 -6.16 -10.36
CA GLY A 202 12.72 -7.35 -10.54
C GLY A 202 12.71 -8.23 -9.28
N PRO A 203 13.53 -9.29 -9.23
CA PRO A 203 13.54 -10.23 -8.11
C PRO A 203 13.89 -9.56 -6.76
N ARG A 204 14.76 -8.56 -6.75
CA ARG A 204 15.13 -7.82 -5.53
C ARG A 204 13.98 -6.99 -4.99
N GLN A 205 13.27 -6.25 -5.88
CA GLN A 205 12.10 -5.45 -5.51
C GLN A 205 10.94 -6.35 -5.05
N LEU A 206 10.76 -7.51 -5.68
CA LEU A 206 9.78 -8.51 -5.24
C LEU A 206 10.10 -9.02 -3.84
N ALA A 207 11.37 -9.36 -3.56
CA ALA A 207 11.78 -9.83 -2.25
C ALA A 207 11.57 -8.76 -1.17
N LEU A 208 11.94 -7.50 -1.44
CA LEU A 208 11.70 -6.37 -0.53
C LEU A 208 10.20 -6.16 -0.29
N ALA A 209 9.39 -6.15 -1.35
CA ALA A 209 7.95 -6.00 -1.22
C ALA A 209 7.34 -7.15 -0.40
N ALA A 210 7.77 -8.39 -0.64
CA ALA A 210 7.30 -9.54 0.12
C ALA A 210 7.66 -9.43 1.61
N VAL A 211 8.91 -9.08 1.94
CA VAL A 211 9.34 -8.91 3.34
C VAL A 211 8.54 -7.79 4.02
N LEU A 212 8.36 -6.64 3.38
CA LEU A 212 7.62 -5.51 3.96
C LEU A 212 6.14 -5.84 4.13
N VAL A 213 5.51 -6.42 3.11
CA VAL A 213 4.08 -6.74 3.15
C VAL A 213 3.79 -7.87 4.14
N LEU A 214 4.55 -8.96 4.11
CA LEU A 214 4.38 -10.07 5.05
C LEU A 214 4.72 -9.63 6.48
N GLY A 215 5.77 -8.83 6.67
CA GLY A 215 6.13 -8.25 7.95
C GLY A 215 5.05 -7.33 8.54
N ALA A 216 4.29 -6.63 7.70
CA ALA A 216 3.16 -5.80 8.13
C ALA A 216 1.88 -6.62 8.36
N LEU A 217 1.63 -7.66 7.55
CA LEU A 217 0.44 -8.51 7.68
C LEU A 217 0.53 -9.48 8.88
N LEU A 218 1.74 -9.92 9.26
CA LEU A 218 1.92 -10.81 10.40
C LEU A 218 1.39 -10.24 11.72
N PRO A 219 1.75 -9.01 12.14
CA PRO A 219 1.16 -8.39 13.33
C PRO A 219 -0.37 -8.24 13.21
N ALA A 220 -0.86 -7.81 12.06
CA ALA A 220 -2.30 -7.66 11.82
C ALA A 220 -3.04 -9.00 11.97
N TRP A 221 -2.42 -10.10 11.54
CA TRP A 221 -2.97 -11.45 11.71
C TRP A 221 -2.85 -11.96 13.15
N LEU A 222 -1.77 -11.63 13.87
CA LEU A 222 -1.62 -12.03 15.27
C LEU A 222 -2.62 -11.33 16.19
N TRP A 223 -2.93 -10.08 15.91
CA TRP A 223 -3.86 -9.26 16.70
C TRP A 223 -5.25 -9.12 16.06
N TRP A 224 -5.64 -10.06 15.21
CA TRP A 224 -6.93 -9.97 14.52
C TRP A 224 -8.13 -10.00 15.50
N ARG A 225 -8.00 -10.70 16.63
CA ARG A 225 -9.06 -10.78 17.66
C ARG A 225 -9.26 -9.44 18.36
N GLU A 226 -8.18 -8.78 18.73
CA GLU A 226 -8.21 -7.47 19.36
C GLU A 226 -8.76 -6.40 18.39
N LEU A 227 -8.42 -6.51 17.11
CA LEU A 227 -8.99 -5.67 16.07
C LEU A 227 -10.50 -5.92 15.92
N ASP A 228 -10.96 -7.16 15.98
CA ASP A 228 -12.37 -7.52 15.86
C ASP A 228 -13.20 -6.97 17.04
N VAL A 229 -12.68 -7.05 18.26
CA VAL A 229 -13.29 -6.43 19.46
C VAL A 229 -13.37 -4.90 19.32
N LEU A 230 -12.30 -4.25 18.89
CA LEU A 230 -12.31 -2.80 18.64
C LEU A 230 -13.32 -2.39 17.56
N MET A 231 -13.50 -3.24 16.54
CA MET A 231 -14.45 -3.02 15.45
C MET A 231 -15.90 -3.25 15.86
N SER A 232 -16.17 -4.22 16.76
CA SER A 232 -17.52 -4.53 17.24
C SER A 232 -18.08 -3.46 18.19
N GLY A 233 -17.21 -2.64 18.78
CA GLY A 233 -17.64 -1.53 19.64
C GLY A 233 -18.09 -1.93 21.03
N GLU A 234 -17.77 -3.14 21.46
CA GLU A 234 -17.90 -3.56 22.86
C GLU A 234 -16.79 -2.88 23.66
N GLU A 235 -17.07 -1.65 24.10
CA GLU A 235 -16.33 -1.01 25.17
C GLU A 235 -16.95 -1.55 26.48
N GLU A 236 -16.17 -2.31 27.24
CA GLU A 236 -16.47 -2.60 28.65
C GLU A 236 -16.40 -1.31 29.49
#